data_a2fe7e91894fea80e10980232753fe83
#
_entry.id   a2fe7e91894fea80e10980232753fe83
#
_cell.length_a   1.000
_cell.length_b   1.000
_cell.length_c   1.000
_cell.angle_alpha   90.00
_cell.angle_beta   90.00
_cell.angle_gamma   90.00
#
_symmetry.space_group_name_H-M   'P 1'
#
loop_
_entity.id
_entity.type
_entity.pdbx_description
1 polymer ?
#
loop_
_entity_poly.entity_id
_entity_poly.type
_entity_poly.pdbx_seq_one_letter_code
_entity_poly.pdbx_strand_id
1 'polypeptide(L)'
;MNIKQYKKQIIACAISLCVGVGGGYYFFSTPAGTQQSVVTNQTKQTKPLTEARNTYIVQAAKKSGPAVVGITTQVFQKDIFNRTIYAGEGVGSGVLIDNEGHIVTNNHVVSGASKGEVTVSLSDGTTVKGTVIGTDE
;
A
#
# COMPACT_ATOMS: atom_id res chain seq x y z
N MET A 1 -28.95 -10.85 -53.96
CA MET A 1 -27.89 -11.44 -53.12
C MET A 1 -27.91 -12.95 -53.33
N ASN A 2 -26.79 -13.52 -53.79
CA ASN A 2 -26.79 -14.85 -54.44
C ASN A 2 -26.73 -15.97 -53.39
N ILE A 3 -27.73 -16.83 -53.31
CA ILE A 3 -27.86 -17.92 -52.30
C ILE A 3 -26.62 -18.85 -52.26
N LYS A 4 -25.89 -18.98 -53.39
CA LYS A 4 -24.65 -19.76 -53.46
C LYS A 4 -23.50 -19.14 -52.66
N GLN A 5 -23.43 -17.82 -52.54
CA GLN A 5 -22.44 -17.13 -51.73
C GLN A 5 -22.72 -17.34 -50.25
N TYR A 6 -23.99 -17.32 -49.83
CA TYR A 6 -24.40 -17.51 -48.44
C TYR A 6 -24.07 -18.91 -47.93
N LYS A 7 -24.30 -19.95 -48.76
CA LYS A 7 -23.93 -21.33 -48.43
C LYS A 7 -22.43 -21.51 -48.22
N LYS A 8 -21.59 -20.84 -49.03
CA LYS A 8 -20.10 -20.90 -48.84
C LYS A 8 -19.67 -20.25 -47.55
N GLN A 9 -20.27 -19.13 -47.14
CA GLN A 9 -19.95 -18.46 -45.88
C GLN A 9 -20.39 -19.29 -44.67
N ILE A 10 -21.57 -19.92 -44.70
CA ILE A 10 -22.05 -20.78 -43.60
C ILE A 10 -21.15 -22.00 -43.45
N ILE A 11 -20.70 -22.63 -44.55
CA ILE A 11 -19.79 -23.78 -44.51
C ILE A 11 -18.44 -23.37 -43.97
N ALA A 12 -17.90 -22.19 -44.33
CA ALA A 12 -16.63 -21.70 -43.82
C ALA A 12 -16.70 -21.41 -42.31
N CYS A 13 -17.81 -20.83 -41.82
CA CYS A 13 -18.02 -20.61 -40.39
C CYS A 13 -18.14 -21.93 -39.60
N ALA A 14 -18.86 -22.92 -40.15
CA ALA A 14 -19.01 -24.22 -39.50
C ALA A 14 -17.68 -24.98 -39.37
N ILE A 15 -16.83 -24.93 -40.39
CA ILE A 15 -15.52 -25.56 -40.39
C ILE A 15 -14.60 -24.85 -39.36
N SER A 16 -14.63 -23.52 -39.28
CA SER A 16 -13.86 -22.75 -38.30
C SER A 16 -14.26 -23.09 -36.85
N LEU A 17 -15.57 -23.27 -36.61
CA LEU A 17 -16.09 -23.63 -35.30
C LEU A 17 -15.64 -25.05 -34.88
N CYS A 18 -15.70 -26.02 -35.80
CA CYS A 18 -15.25 -27.40 -35.53
C CYS A 18 -13.76 -27.49 -35.25
N VAL A 19 -12.93 -26.74 -35.99
CA VAL A 19 -11.47 -26.72 -35.74
C VAL A 19 -11.15 -26.07 -34.41
N GLY A 20 -11.85 -24.99 -34.02
CA GLY A 20 -11.66 -24.32 -32.74
C GLY A 20 -11.99 -25.20 -31.52
N VAL A 21 -13.12 -25.90 -31.57
CA VAL A 21 -13.57 -26.81 -30.51
C VAL A 21 -12.71 -28.06 -30.44
N GLY A 22 -12.37 -28.69 -31.60
CA GLY A 22 -11.53 -29.87 -31.67
C GLY A 22 -10.08 -29.58 -31.22
N GLY A 23 -9.51 -28.46 -31.69
CA GLY A 23 -8.15 -28.05 -31.31
C GLY A 23 -8.03 -27.73 -29.81
N GLY A 24 -9.02 -27.08 -29.23
CA GLY A 24 -9.09 -26.79 -27.80
C GLY A 24 -9.20 -28.05 -26.96
N TYR A 25 -9.97 -29.04 -27.40
CA TYR A 25 -10.10 -30.31 -26.69
C TYR A 25 -8.81 -31.14 -26.69
N TYR A 26 -8.10 -31.20 -27.83
CA TYR A 26 -6.80 -31.90 -27.90
C TYR A 26 -5.72 -31.21 -27.08
N PHE A 27 -5.72 -29.89 -26.97
CA PHE A 27 -4.72 -29.16 -26.17
C PHE A 27 -4.95 -29.33 -24.67
N PHE A 28 -6.23 -29.48 -24.25
CA PHE A 28 -6.55 -29.65 -22.83
C PHE A 28 -6.48 -31.12 -22.37
N SER A 29 -6.58 -32.09 -23.30
CA SER A 29 -6.58 -33.53 -22.98
C SER A 29 -5.21 -34.19 -23.09
N THR A 30 -4.15 -33.48 -23.51
CA THR A 30 -2.80 -33.99 -23.38
C THR A 30 -2.41 -33.98 -21.90
N PRO A 31 -2.15 -35.14 -21.29
CA PRO A 31 -1.63 -35.15 -19.94
C PRO A 31 -0.32 -34.37 -19.93
N ALA A 32 -0.26 -33.31 -19.14
CA ALA A 32 0.97 -32.58 -18.89
C ALA A 32 2.04 -33.58 -18.56
N GLY A 33 3.04 -33.69 -19.43
CA GLY A 33 4.17 -34.57 -19.22
C GLY A 33 4.71 -34.29 -17.83
N THR A 34 4.80 -35.35 -17.03
CA THR A 34 5.43 -35.35 -15.73
C THR A 34 6.83 -34.77 -15.89
N GLN A 35 6.96 -33.45 -15.68
CA GLN A 35 8.26 -32.90 -15.36
C GLN A 35 8.60 -33.49 -13.99
N GLN A 36 9.37 -34.55 -14.00
CA GLN A 36 10.14 -34.93 -12.84
C GLN A 36 11.02 -33.72 -12.51
N SER A 37 10.48 -32.84 -11.65
CA SER A 37 11.29 -31.92 -10.90
C SER A 37 12.24 -32.82 -10.10
N VAL A 38 13.48 -32.86 -10.56
CA VAL A 38 14.60 -33.28 -9.75
C VAL A 38 14.55 -32.42 -8.51
N VAL A 39 13.94 -32.96 -7.45
CA VAL A 39 14.03 -32.39 -6.11
C VAL A 39 15.47 -32.59 -5.70
N THR A 40 16.32 -31.65 -6.14
CA THR A 40 17.58 -31.42 -5.47
C THR A 40 17.20 -31.04 -4.06
N ASN A 41 17.32 -31.97 -3.13
CA ASN A 41 17.32 -31.72 -1.69
C ASN A 41 18.49 -30.78 -1.36
N GLN A 42 18.37 -29.53 -1.76
CA GLN A 42 19.03 -28.47 -1.02
C GLN A 42 18.25 -28.40 0.29
N THR A 43 18.80 -29.01 1.31
CA THR A 43 18.47 -28.71 2.70
C THR A 43 18.78 -27.24 2.90
N LYS A 44 17.85 -26.39 2.46
CA LYS A 44 17.82 -24.99 2.83
C LYS A 44 17.59 -25.05 4.33
N GLN A 45 18.67 -24.90 5.11
CA GLN A 45 18.57 -24.63 6.52
C GLN A 45 17.63 -23.43 6.65
N THR A 46 16.38 -23.71 6.87
CA THR A 46 15.39 -22.73 7.29
C THR A 46 15.83 -22.31 8.68
N LYS A 47 16.67 -21.28 8.75
CA LYS A 47 16.81 -20.52 10.00
C LYS A 47 15.40 -20.28 10.52
N PRO A 48 15.14 -20.57 11.81
CA PRO A 48 13.80 -20.36 12.35
C PRO A 48 13.34 -18.94 11.97
N LEU A 49 12.11 -18.82 11.49
CA LEU A 49 11.52 -17.54 11.04
C LEU A 49 11.71 -16.41 12.06
N THR A 50 11.84 -16.74 13.32
CA THR A 50 12.13 -15.83 14.44
C THR A 50 13.52 -15.20 14.32
N GLU A 51 14.53 -15.95 13.90
CA GLU A 51 15.91 -15.47 13.77
C GLU A 51 16.08 -14.64 12.49
N ALA A 52 15.43 -15.04 11.38
CA ALA A 52 15.43 -14.29 10.14
C ALA A 52 14.73 -12.92 10.26
N ARG A 53 13.83 -12.76 11.23
CA ARG A 53 13.11 -11.51 11.51
C ARG A 53 13.85 -10.57 12.47
N ASN A 54 14.89 -11.04 13.15
CA ASN A 54 15.62 -10.22 14.11
C ASN A 54 16.85 -9.54 13.47
N THR A 55 16.59 -8.82 12.37
CA THR A 55 17.60 -8.00 11.72
C THR A 55 17.92 -6.74 12.53
N TYR A 56 19.07 -6.11 12.30
CA TYR A 56 19.42 -4.82 12.91
C TYR A 56 18.33 -3.75 12.70
N ILE A 57 17.65 -3.78 11.55
CA ILE A 57 16.54 -2.87 11.24
C ILE A 57 15.36 -3.11 12.19
N VAL A 58 14.99 -4.37 12.41
CA VAL A 58 13.88 -4.72 13.32
C VAL A 58 14.23 -4.36 14.77
N GLN A 59 15.48 -4.56 15.18
CA GLN A 59 15.94 -4.16 16.51
C GLN A 59 15.91 -2.64 16.69
N ALA A 60 16.38 -1.88 15.69
CA ALA A 60 16.30 -0.43 15.69
C ALA A 60 14.85 0.05 15.76
N ALA A 61 13.96 -0.48 14.93
CA ALA A 61 12.54 -0.14 14.93
C ALA A 61 11.86 -0.44 16.27
N LYS A 62 12.16 -1.57 16.91
CA LYS A 62 11.64 -1.91 18.24
C LYS A 62 12.12 -0.94 19.31
N LYS A 63 13.38 -0.52 19.22
CA LYS A 63 13.97 0.40 20.19
C LYS A 63 13.46 1.83 20.03
N SER A 64 13.33 2.30 18.79
CA SER A 64 12.95 3.69 18.48
C SER A 64 11.43 3.87 18.32
N GLY A 65 10.69 2.79 18.05
CA GLY A 65 9.25 2.83 17.80
C GLY A 65 8.43 3.59 18.85
N PRO A 66 8.70 3.41 20.15
CA PRO A 66 7.99 4.15 21.20
C PRO A 66 8.17 5.68 21.14
N ALA A 67 9.25 6.16 20.52
CA ALA A 67 9.49 7.59 20.35
C ALA A 67 8.88 8.17 19.08
N VAL A 68 8.41 7.32 18.16
CA VAL A 68 7.77 7.79 16.93
C VAL A 68 6.28 8.02 17.17
N VAL A 69 5.80 9.19 16.76
CA VAL A 69 4.41 9.62 16.95
C VAL A 69 3.77 9.99 15.62
N GLY A 70 2.45 9.80 15.53
CA GLY A 70 1.64 10.34 14.46
C GLY A 70 1.21 11.76 14.79
N ILE A 71 1.14 12.64 13.80
CA ILE A 71 0.66 14.01 13.95
C ILE A 71 -0.47 14.24 12.96
N THR A 72 -1.62 14.68 13.47
CA THR A 72 -2.76 15.09 12.66
C THR A 72 -3.04 16.57 12.88
N THR A 73 -3.15 17.32 11.79
CA THR A 73 -3.36 18.76 11.78
C THR A 73 -4.66 19.08 11.06
N GLN A 74 -5.51 19.91 11.64
CA GLN A 74 -6.70 20.40 10.95
C GLN A 74 -6.36 21.59 10.11
N VAL A 75 -6.63 21.49 8.80
CA VAL A 75 -6.38 22.53 7.83
C VAL A 75 -7.66 23.31 7.56
N PHE A 76 -7.58 24.64 7.66
CA PHE A 76 -8.67 25.55 7.36
C PHE A 76 -8.28 26.46 6.21
N GLN A 77 -9.23 26.76 5.34
CA GLN A 77 -9.07 27.70 4.23
C GLN A 77 -10.13 28.80 4.29
N LYS A 78 -9.85 29.93 3.65
CA LYS A 78 -10.85 30.98 3.45
C LYS A 78 -11.58 30.78 2.13
N ASP A 79 -12.92 30.86 2.17
CA ASP A 79 -13.75 30.84 0.98
C ASP A 79 -13.75 32.20 0.28
N ILE A 80 -14.46 32.32 -0.86
CA ILE A 80 -14.61 33.54 -1.63
C ILE A 80 -15.29 34.66 -0.85
N PHE A 81 -15.96 34.35 0.26
CA PHE A 81 -16.61 35.31 1.18
C PHE A 81 -15.76 35.57 2.44
N ASN A 82 -14.46 35.21 2.41
CA ASN A 82 -13.51 35.34 3.53
C ASN A 82 -13.93 34.63 4.81
N ARG A 83 -14.76 33.57 4.70
CA ARG A 83 -15.18 32.72 5.83
C ARG A 83 -14.18 31.56 5.96
N THR A 84 -13.80 31.24 7.18
CA THR A 84 -12.94 30.11 7.48
C THR A 84 -13.76 28.81 7.36
N ILE A 85 -13.39 27.96 6.42
CA ILE A 85 -14.00 26.64 6.21
C ILE A 85 -12.96 25.54 6.47
N TYR A 86 -13.41 24.42 7.00
CA TYR A 86 -12.58 23.25 7.15
C TYR A 86 -12.24 22.68 5.76
N ALA A 87 -10.95 22.54 5.48
CA ALA A 87 -10.45 22.10 4.19
C ALA A 87 -9.98 20.62 4.20
N GLY A 88 -9.72 20.06 5.38
CA GLY A 88 -9.27 18.68 5.52
C GLY A 88 -8.30 18.49 6.68
N GLU A 89 -7.65 17.34 6.69
CA GLU A 89 -6.61 16.99 7.66
C GLU A 89 -5.28 16.76 6.97
N GLY A 90 -4.22 17.29 7.56
CA GLY A 90 -2.84 16.90 7.26
C GLY A 90 -2.40 15.81 8.22
N VAL A 91 -1.72 14.78 7.70
CA VAL A 91 -1.16 13.70 8.52
C VAL A 91 0.34 13.61 8.29
N GLY A 92 1.08 13.46 9.37
CA GLY A 92 2.53 13.31 9.33
C GLY A 92 3.06 12.51 10.52
N SER A 93 4.37 12.49 10.67
CA SER A 93 5.05 11.81 11.77
C SER A 93 6.01 12.76 12.46
N GLY A 94 6.26 12.51 13.74
CA GLY A 94 7.25 13.20 14.54
C GLY A 94 8.03 12.23 15.42
N VAL A 95 9.04 12.76 16.10
CA VAL A 95 9.86 12.00 17.04
C VAL A 95 9.93 12.74 18.35
N LEU A 96 9.59 12.07 19.45
CA LEU A 96 9.83 12.55 20.82
C LEU A 96 11.34 12.59 21.06
N ILE A 97 11.85 13.73 21.51
CA ILE A 97 13.28 13.95 21.71
C ILE A 97 13.70 14.00 23.18
N ASP A 98 12.74 14.17 24.09
CA ASP A 98 12.97 14.20 25.53
C ASP A 98 11.76 13.69 26.33
N ASN A 99 11.89 13.76 27.68
CA ASN A 99 10.85 13.35 28.62
C ASN A 99 9.87 14.48 28.97
N GLU A 100 10.07 15.68 28.44
CA GLU A 100 9.20 16.84 28.65
C GLU A 100 8.08 16.89 27.61
N GLY A 101 8.17 16.02 26.56
CA GLY A 101 7.18 15.89 25.53
C GLY A 101 7.46 16.75 24.30
N HIS A 102 8.70 17.20 24.10
CA HIS A 102 9.08 17.89 22.87
C HIS A 102 9.15 16.92 21.71
N ILE A 103 8.55 17.33 20.59
CA ILE A 103 8.46 16.55 19.35
C ILE A 103 9.08 17.36 18.21
N VAL A 104 9.96 16.71 17.47
CA VAL A 104 10.49 17.23 16.21
C VAL A 104 9.72 16.61 15.05
N THR A 105 9.30 17.44 14.11
CA THR A 105 8.60 17.04 12.90
C THR A 105 9.00 17.94 11.73
N ASN A 106 8.53 17.62 10.53
CA ASN A 106 8.76 18.47 9.36
C ASN A 106 7.84 19.69 9.35
N ASN A 107 8.35 20.84 8.89
CA ASN A 107 7.57 22.08 8.82
C ASN A 107 6.25 21.91 8.09
N HIS A 108 6.23 21.21 6.94
CA HIS A 108 5.01 21.01 6.14
C HIS A 108 3.90 20.23 6.87
N VAL A 109 4.23 19.47 7.94
CA VAL A 109 3.23 18.75 8.74
C VAL A 109 2.45 19.71 9.63
N VAL A 110 3.08 20.77 10.10
CA VAL A 110 2.52 21.71 11.08
C VAL A 110 2.17 23.09 10.51
N SER A 111 2.67 23.43 9.32
CA SER A 111 2.45 24.73 8.67
C SER A 111 0.98 25.08 8.43
N GLY A 112 0.11 24.08 8.32
CA GLY A 112 -1.34 24.25 8.18
C GLY A 112 -2.13 24.23 9.49
N ALA A 113 -1.43 24.10 10.64
CA ALA A 113 -2.07 23.95 11.95
C ALA A 113 -2.85 25.22 12.32
N SER A 114 -4.17 25.09 12.44
CA SER A 114 -5.02 26.19 12.92
C SER A 114 -4.68 26.47 14.38
N LYS A 115 -4.38 27.75 14.67
CA LYS A 115 -3.99 28.20 16.03
C LYS A 115 -2.74 27.50 16.60
N GLY A 116 -1.95 26.82 15.75
CA GLY A 116 -0.79 26.06 16.19
C GLY A 116 -1.13 24.78 16.98
N GLU A 117 -2.39 24.33 16.94
CA GLU A 117 -2.83 23.09 17.62
C GLU A 117 -2.72 21.89 16.69
N VAL A 118 -2.22 20.77 17.21
CA VAL A 118 -2.11 19.50 16.52
C VAL A 118 -2.62 18.36 17.42
N THR A 119 -3.00 17.27 16.82
CA THR A 119 -3.33 16.03 17.53
C THR A 119 -2.17 15.06 17.37
N VAL A 120 -1.64 14.55 18.46
CA VAL A 120 -0.51 13.62 18.51
C VAL A 120 -1.02 12.25 18.92
N SER A 121 -0.72 11.23 18.12
CA SER A 121 -1.01 9.82 18.39
C SER A 121 0.27 9.11 18.80
N LEU A 122 0.30 8.59 20.02
CA LEU A 122 1.43 7.85 20.59
C LEU A 122 1.44 6.39 20.12
N SER A 123 2.56 5.72 20.30
CA SER A 123 2.74 4.32 19.88
C SER A 123 1.85 3.32 20.63
N ASP A 124 1.33 3.66 21.79
CA ASP A 124 0.37 2.87 22.58
C ASP A 124 -1.09 3.07 22.15
N GLY A 125 -1.34 3.93 21.14
CA GLY A 125 -2.69 4.30 20.66
C GLY A 125 -3.31 5.47 21.42
N THR A 126 -2.64 6.02 22.45
CA THR A 126 -3.10 7.22 23.15
C THR A 126 -3.01 8.43 22.24
N THR A 127 -4.02 9.30 22.32
CA THR A 127 -4.07 10.56 21.56
C THR A 127 -4.08 11.74 22.51
N VAL A 128 -3.18 12.69 22.27
CA VAL A 128 -3.02 13.91 23.07
C VAL A 128 -3.01 15.15 22.18
N LYS A 129 -3.30 16.31 22.76
CA LYS A 129 -3.15 17.59 22.07
C LYS A 129 -1.71 18.08 22.22
N GLY A 130 -1.17 18.61 21.13
CA GLY A 130 0.11 19.28 21.08
C GLY A 130 -0.03 20.71 20.61
N THR A 131 0.96 21.55 20.94
CA THR A 131 1.03 22.94 20.48
C THR A 131 2.35 23.13 19.73
N VAL A 132 2.29 23.75 18.56
CA VAL A 132 3.47 24.10 17.78
C VAL A 132 4.20 25.27 18.48
N ILE A 133 5.41 25.02 18.94
CA ILE A 133 6.23 26.02 19.67
C ILE A 133 7.17 26.80 18.76
N GLY A 134 7.42 26.31 17.56
CA GLY A 134 8.28 26.99 16.57
C GLY A 134 8.29 26.26 15.26
N THR A 135 8.59 26.97 14.19
CA THR A 135 8.78 26.45 12.84
C THR A 135 10.03 27.08 12.25
N ASP A 136 10.72 26.33 11.39
CA ASP A 136 11.85 26.79 10.58
C ASP A 136 11.55 26.48 9.11
N GLU A 137 11.70 27.45 8.20
CA GLU A 137 11.37 27.38 6.77
C GLU A 137 12.62 27.21 5.90
#